data_3413fa8100904b5a606be389a6a11bbb
#
_entry.id   3413fa8100904b5a606be389a6a11bbb
#
_cell.length_a   1.000
_cell.length_b   1.000
_cell.length_c   1.000
_cell.angle_alpha   90.00
_cell.angle_beta   90.00
_cell.angle_gamma   90.00
#
_symmetry.space_group_name_H-M   'P 1'
#
loop_
_entity.id
_entity.type
_entity.pdbx_description
1 polymer ?
#
loop_
_entity_poly.entity_id
_entity_poly.type
_entity_poly.pdbx_seq_one_letter_code
_entity_poly.pdbx_strand_id
1 'polypeptide(L)'
;MLPAAAVRLESAGCVTALGDAAATHAGLLRGDRALRLAPVLGAEGGELVPLALAGGRTLDETAPPNWLPLVRSLAQTIPADAWGSTDRPVFVTSSNFGVGNLYAFRRGGDAAHLAFGTPSLCVDWLAGELGWGPNVTTLSHACVSAHLGLMLATRALQAGLAGRALVFSFDFISPFVTGGFHALKILNAEFPAPYADRPTGSIGLGDGAGFAVLSRDRGEFSIAAQSLHNEMHHFTANRADGAGFAACLGPMQTAAAGRRVWLKGHGTGTLEAGRLESAALATAFPGAPLVSWKGSLGHTLGSCGLVELALAVSSIRAGRAPGTVGSVSPCFTSQVALEAFSTAACDGVVCASNAFGGAHAAFLLTHA
;
A
#
# COMPACT_ATOMS: atom_id res chain seq x y z
N MET A 1 -6.73 28.69 -16.01
CA MET A 1 -7.22 27.58 -15.18
C MET A 1 -7.15 28.05 -13.73
N LEU A 2 -8.25 28.03 -12.98
CA LEU A 2 -8.21 28.24 -11.54
C LEU A 2 -7.35 27.14 -10.91
N PRO A 3 -6.53 27.44 -9.88
CA PRO A 3 -5.77 26.40 -9.20
C PRO A 3 -6.77 25.37 -8.67
N ALA A 4 -6.48 24.09 -8.91
CA ALA A 4 -7.33 23.01 -8.40
C ALA A 4 -7.42 23.15 -6.87
N ALA A 5 -8.65 23.10 -6.34
CA ALA A 5 -8.87 23.19 -4.90
C ALA A 5 -8.08 22.09 -4.18
N ALA A 6 -7.40 22.46 -3.11
CA ALA A 6 -6.67 21.50 -2.29
C ALA A 6 -7.65 20.45 -1.73
N VAL A 7 -7.29 19.18 -1.85
CA VAL A 7 -8.08 18.08 -1.27
C VAL A 7 -7.43 17.68 0.04
N ARG A 8 -8.26 17.61 1.07
CA ARG A 8 -7.85 17.31 2.44
C ARG A 8 -8.08 15.84 2.78
N LEU A 9 -7.20 15.31 3.58
CA LEU A 9 -7.36 14.00 4.20
C LEU A 9 -8.04 14.19 5.56
N GLU A 10 -9.30 13.78 5.65
CA GLU A 10 -10.10 13.90 6.86
C GLU A 10 -9.76 12.80 7.86
N SER A 11 -9.65 11.56 7.39
CA SER A 11 -9.23 10.42 8.19
C SER A 11 -8.57 9.35 7.35
N ALA A 12 -7.70 8.57 7.97
CA ALA A 12 -7.08 7.38 7.39
C ALA A 12 -6.88 6.33 8.48
N GLY A 13 -6.96 5.08 8.10
CA GLY A 13 -6.68 3.94 8.97
C GLY A 13 -6.20 2.75 8.17
N CYS A 14 -5.58 1.80 8.85
CA CYS A 14 -5.17 0.53 8.26
C CYS A 14 -5.21 -0.61 9.27
N VAL A 15 -5.19 -1.82 8.74
CA VAL A 15 -4.92 -3.06 9.48
C VAL A 15 -3.82 -3.82 8.76
N THR A 16 -2.88 -4.35 9.52
CA THR A 16 -1.76 -5.17 9.06
C THR A 16 -1.57 -6.38 10.00
N ALA A 17 -0.55 -7.17 9.76
CA ALA A 17 -0.18 -8.26 10.66
C ALA A 17 0.31 -7.78 12.06
N LEU A 18 0.64 -6.49 12.23
CA LEU A 18 0.96 -5.87 13.52
C LEU A 18 -0.25 -5.22 14.22
N GLY A 19 -1.42 -5.26 13.61
CA GLY A 19 -2.66 -4.69 14.14
C GLY A 19 -3.15 -3.47 13.37
N ASP A 20 -3.85 -2.57 14.06
CA ASP A 20 -4.32 -1.30 13.51
C ASP A 20 -3.17 -0.30 13.23
N ALA A 21 -3.49 0.88 12.74
CA ALA A 21 -2.48 1.89 12.39
C ALA A 21 -1.59 2.27 13.59
N ALA A 22 -2.17 2.40 14.79
CA ALA A 22 -1.43 2.78 15.99
C ALA A 22 -0.51 1.65 16.46
N ALA A 23 -1.02 0.42 16.55
CA ALA A 23 -0.24 -0.76 16.92
C ALA A 23 0.86 -1.04 15.89
N THR A 24 0.56 -0.92 14.59
CA THR A 24 1.52 -1.10 13.51
C THR A 24 2.64 -0.07 13.59
N HIS A 25 2.31 1.22 13.74
CA HIS A 25 3.30 2.28 13.87
C HIS A 25 4.20 2.07 15.11
N ALA A 26 3.60 1.75 16.25
CA ALA A 26 4.35 1.47 17.48
C ALA A 26 5.28 0.25 17.34
N GLY A 27 4.80 -0.82 16.69
CA GLY A 27 5.62 -2.01 16.39
C GLY A 27 6.80 -1.68 15.49
N LEU A 28 6.57 -0.92 14.41
CA LEU A 28 7.64 -0.49 13.51
C LEU A 28 8.68 0.39 14.21
N LEU A 29 8.27 1.27 15.14
CA LEU A 29 9.19 2.08 15.95
C LEU A 29 10.08 1.24 16.87
N ARG A 30 9.60 0.06 17.32
CA ARG A 30 10.41 -0.91 18.08
C ARG A 30 11.30 -1.80 17.21
N GLY A 31 11.11 -1.76 15.87
CA GLY A 31 11.78 -2.65 14.94
C GLY A 31 11.13 -4.04 14.84
N ASP A 32 9.87 -4.17 15.26
CA ASP A 32 9.15 -5.45 15.21
C ASP A 32 9.01 -5.92 13.74
N ARG A 33 9.22 -7.22 13.51
CA ARG A 33 9.02 -7.85 12.22
C ARG A 33 7.82 -8.80 12.31
N ALA A 34 6.78 -8.51 11.50
CA ALA A 34 5.59 -9.35 11.39
C ALA A 34 5.82 -10.59 10.52
N LEU A 35 6.76 -10.53 9.59
CA LEU A 35 7.09 -11.63 8.68
C LEU A 35 7.52 -12.88 9.44
N ARG A 36 6.96 -14.02 9.06
CA ARG A 36 7.34 -15.37 9.52
C ARG A 36 7.47 -16.29 8.31
N LEU A 37 8.32 -17.30 8.41
CA LEU A 37 8.40 -18.33 7.37
C LEU A 37 7.15 -19.22 7.46
N ALA A 38 6.47 -19.37 6.32
CA ALA A 38 5.28 -20.20 6.18
C ALA A 38 5.32 -20.93 4.83
N PRO A 39 4.67 -22.10 4.70
CA PRO A 39 4.60 -22.84 3.45
C PRO A 39 3.97 -22.01 2.33
N VAL A 40 4.58 -21.98 1.16
CA VAL A 40 4.18 -21.15 -0.01
C VAL A 40 2.74 -21.37 -0.45
N LEU A 41 2.23 -22.59 -0.35
CA LEU A 41 0.85 -22.93 -0.74
C LEU A 41 -0.07 -23.23 0.47
N GLY A 42 0.37 -22.93 1.69
CA GLY A 42 -0.36 -23.27 2.91
C GLY A 42 -0.31 -24.74 3.30
N ALA A 43 0.24 -25.62 2.46
CA ALA A 43 0.32 -27.06 2.71
C ALA A 43 1.61 -27.42 3.46
N GLU A 44 1.56 -28.42 4.34
CA GLU A 44 2.73 -28.96 5.00
C GLU A 44 3.74 -29.51 3.98
N GLY A 45 5.05 -29.31 4.26
CA GLY A 45 6.15 -29.82 3.42
C GLY A 45 6.47 -29.00 2.18
N GLY A 46 5.85 -27.84 1.97
CA GLY A 46 6.19 -26.91 0.90
C GLY A 46 7.40 -26.04 1.22
N GLU A 47 7.97 -25.38 0.18
CA GLU A 47 8.99 -24.35 0.38
C GLU A 47 8.46 -23.24 1.29
N LEU A 48 9.33 -22.78 2.20
CA LEU A 48 8.98 -21.72 3.15
C LEU A 48 9.30 -20.35 2.57
N VAL A 49 8.39 -19.41 2.76
CA VAL A 49 8.52 -18.02 2.31
C VAL A 49 8.10 -17.06 3.41
N PRO A 50 8.63 -15.82 3.44
CA PRO A 50 8.28 -14.84 4.46
C PRO A 50 6.89 -14.25 4.22
N LEU A 51 5.95 -14.52 5.11
CA LEU A 51 4.58 -14.02 5.09
C LEU A 51 4.23 -13.30 6.39
N ALA A 52 3.45 -12.23 6.30
CA ALA A 52 2.89 -11.49 7.42
C ALA A 52 1.36 -11.57 7.37
N LEU A 53 0.79 -12.59 7.99
CA LEU A 53 -0.65 -12.83 8.02
C LEU A 53 -1.29 -12.13 9.22
N ALA A 54 -2.34 -11.36 9.00
CA ALA A 54 -3.01 -10.55 10.01
C ALA A 54 -4.03 -11.36 10.82
N GLY A 55 -4.20 -11.02 12.11
CA GLY A 55 -5.27 -11.54 12.94
C GLY A 55 -5.25 -13.06 13.15
N GLY A 56 -4.08 -13.70 13.02
CA GLY A 56 -3.96 -15.16 13.17
C GLY A 56 -4.51 -15.94 11.97
N ARG A 57 -4.71 -15.30 10.83
CA ARG A 57 -5.11 -15.99 9.59
C ARG A 57 -4.12 -17.08 9.19
N THR A 58 -4.63 -18.04 8.44
CA THR A 58 -3.86 -19.02 7.67
C THR A 58 -4.04 -18.75 6.18
N LEU A 59 -3.25 -19.42 5.34
CA LEU A 59 -3.41 -19.33 3.88
C LEU A 59 -4.65 -20.09 3.37
N ASP A 60 -5.26 -20.92 4.20
CA ASP A 60 -6.44 -21.68 3.82
C ASP A 60 -7.65 -20.73 3.70
N GLU A 61 -8.22 -20.68 2.52
CA GLU A 61 -9.45 -19.96 2.26
C GLU A 61 -10.66 -20.82 2.59
N THR A 62 -11.55 -20.26 3.40
CA THR A 62 -12.85 -20.86 3.71
C THR A 62 -13.97 -19.89 3.31
N ALA A 63 -15.15 -20.38 3.02
CA ALA A 63 -16.32 -19.52 2.79
C ALA A 63 -17.14 -19.39 4.08
N PRO A 64 -17.39 -18.15 4.59
CA PRO A 64 -16.97 -16.85 4.05
C PRO A 64 -15.45 -16.61 4.18
N PRO A 65 -14.89 -15.60 3.46
CA PRO A 65 -13.46 -15.30 3.52
C PRO A 65 -12.97 -15.07 4.95
N ASN A 66 -11.86 -15.71 5.33
CA ASN A 66 -11.32 -15.62 6.68
C ASN A 66 -10.73 -14.25 7.03
N TRP A 67 -10.57 -13.35 6.06
CA TRP A 67 -10.15 -11.96 6.25
C TRP A 67 -11.30 -10.98 6.55
N LEU A 68 -12.56 -11.40 6.42
CA LEU A 68 -13.71 -10.52 6.60
C LEU A 68 -13.78 -9.85 7.98
N PRO A 69 -13.46 -10.53 9.11
CA PRO A 69 -13.45 -9.87 10.42
C PRO A 69 -12.49 -8.68 10.50
N LEU A 70 -11.34 -8.75 9.82
CA LEU A 70 -10.36 -7.66 9.77
C LEU A 70 -10.89 -6.45 9.01
N VAL A 71 -11.53 -6.70 7.86
CA VAL A 71 -12.16 -5.65 7.04
C VAL A 71 -13.30 -4.99 7.81
N ARG A 72 -14.16 -5.76 8.47
CA ARG A 72 -15.24 -5.22 9.30
C ARG A 72 -14.71 -4.36 10.47
N SER A 73 -13.68 -4.83 11.16
CA SER A 73 -13.06 -4.07 12.25
C SER A 73 -12.46 -2.75 11.75
N LEU A 74 -11.77 -2.77 10.62
CA LEU A 74 -11.25 -1.54 10.01
C LEU A 74 -12.38 -0.59 9.60
N ALA A 75 -13.43 -1.13 8.99
CA ALA A 75 -14.57 -0.36 8.54
C ALA A 75 -15.28 0.38 9.69
N GLN A 76 -15.37 -0.22 10.87
CA GLN A 76 -15.95 0.40 12.06
C GLN A 76 -15.17 1.64 12.55
N THR A 77 -13.93 1.82 12.12
CA THR A 77 -13.12 3.00 12.46
C THR A 77 -13.34 4.17 11.51
N ILE A 78 -14.05 3.97 10.39
CA ILE A 78 -14.40 5.04 9.47
C ILE A 78 -15.50 5.92 10.09
N PRO A 79 -15.39 7.25 10.04
CA PRO A 79 -16.42 8.13 10.57
C PRO A 79 -17.81 7.78 10.00
N ALA A 80 -18.81 7.60 10.86
CA ALA A 80 -20.14 7.13 10.45
C ALA A 80 -20.79 8.02 9.39
N ASP A 81 -20.54 9.32 9.43
CA ASP A 81 -21.04 10.28 8.45
C ASP A 81 -20.25 10.27 7.12
N ALA A 82 -19.16 9.49 7.02
CA ALA A 82 -18.46 9.23 5.77
C ALA A 82 -19.05 8.06 4.97
N TRP A 83 -20.06 7.35 5.51
CA TRP A 83 -20.71 6.21 4.89
C TRP A 83 -22.07 6.56 4.28
N GLY A 84 -22.54 5.67 3.41
CA GLY A 84 -23.97 5.45 3.14
C GLY A 84 -24.73 6.55 2.43
N SER A 85 -24.14 7.68 2.08
CA SER A 85 -24.82 8.69 1.26
C SER A 85 -24.68 8.35 -0.22
N THR A 86 -25.77 8.41 -0.97
CA THR A 86 -25.81 8.23 -2.42
C THR A 86 -24.91 9.21 -3.17
N ASP A 87 -24.58 10.34 -2.53
CA ASP A 87 -23.78 11.42 -3.11
C ASP A 87 -22.27 11.24 -2.89
N ARG A 88 -21.86 10.16 -2.18
CA ARG A 88 -20.45 9.93 -1.83
C ARG A 88 -19.89 8.78 -2.61
N PRO A 89 -18.94 9.04 -3.51
CA PRO A 89 -18.28 7.96 -4.22
C PRO A 89 -17.38 7.16 -3.27
N VAL A 90 -17.46 5.83 -3.41
CA VAL A 90 -16.58 4.86 -2.76
C VAL A 90 -15.70 4.22 -3.84
N PHE A 91 -14.40 4.39 -3.72
CA PHE A 91 -13.42 3.75 -4.61
C PHE A 91 -12.83 2.55 -3.88
N VAL A 92 -13.18 1.35 -4.34
CA VAL A 92 -12.69 0.09 -3.77
C VAL A 92 -11.55 -0.43 -4.62
N THR A 93 -10.40 -0.64 -3.99
CA THR A 93 -9.17 -1.01 -4.70
C THR A 93 -8.56 -2.29 -4.14
N SER A 94 -8.09 -3.15 -5.02
CA SER A 94 -7.32 -4.35 -4.70
C SER A 94 -6.54 -4.80 -5.92
N SER A 95 -5.45 -5.52 -5.73
CA SER A 95 -4.77 -6.21 -6.83
C SER A 95 -5.33 -7.62 -7.06
N ASN A 96 -5.96 -8.22 -6.06
CA ASN A 96 -6.38 -9.61 -6.06
C ASN A 96 -7.88 -9.82 -5.82
N PHE A 97 -8.53 -8.91 -5.11
CA PHE A 97 -9.93 -9.08 -4.69
C PHE A 97 -10.19 -10.47 -4.10
N GLY A 98 -11.15 -11.22 -4.66
CA GLY A 98 -11.53 -12.55 -4.24
C GLY A 98 -10.82 -13.72 -4.94
N VAL A 99 -9.69 -13.49 -5.62
CA VAL A 99 -9.01 -14.52 -6.42
C VAL A 99 -8.62 -15.77 -5.62
N GLY A 100 -8.30 -15.63 -4.34
CA GLY A 100 -8.03 -16.76 -3.46
C GLY A 100 -9.22 -17.70 -3.34
N ASN A 101 -10.43 -17.15 -3.26
CA ASN A 101 -11.65 -17.95 -3.21
C ASN A 101 -11.93 -18.63 -4.56
N LEU A 102 -11.74 -17.95 -5.69
CA LEU A 102 -11.84 -18.58 -7.00
C LEU A 102 -10.84 -19.74 -7.15
N TYR A 103 -9.62 -19.55 -6.67
CA TYR A 103 -8.60 -20.59 -6.67
C TYR A 103 -8.99 -21.79 -5.79
N ALA A 104 -9.52 -21.54 -4.58
CA ALA A 104 -10.00 -22.58 -3.67
C ALA A 104 -11.15 -23.39 -4.32
N PHE A 105 -12.13 -22.72 -4.95
CA PHE A 105 -13.19 -23.39 -5.70
C PHE A 105 -12.64 -24.28 -6.82
N ARG A 106 -11.73 -23.78 -7.62
CA ARG A 106 -11.11 -24.53 -8.74
C ARG A 106 -10.34 -25.77 -8.27
N ARG A 107 -9.89 -25.79 -7.03
CA ARG A 107 -9.24 -26.96 -6.41
C ARG A 107 -10.21 -27.93 -5.73
N GLY A 108 -11.50 -27.84 -6.00
CA GLY A 108 -12.52 -28.73 -5.44
C GLY A 108 -13.17 -28.22 -4.16
N GLY A 109 -13.03 -26.93 -3.86
CA GLY A 109 -13.71 -26.28 -2.75
C GLY A 109 -15.20 -26.05 -2.96
N ASP A 110 -15.87 -25.54 -1.93
CA ASP A 110 -17.31 -25.26 -1.92
C ASP A 110 -17.69 -24.20 -2.98
N ALA A 111 -18.87 -24.38 -3.62
CA ALA A 111 -19.43 -23.41 -4.56
C ALA A 111 -19.68 -22.02 -3.94
N ALA A 112 -19.83 -21.93 -2.61
CA ALA A 112 -19.92 -20.66 -1.89
C ALA A 112 -18.73 -19.72 -2.14
N HIS A 113 -17.55 -20.25 -2.47
CA HIS A 113 -16.38 -19.45 -2.86
C HIS A 113 -16.63 -18.58 -4.09
N LEU A 114 -17.55 -18.98 -5.00
CA LEU A 114 -17.85 -18.21 -6.20
C LEU A 114 -18.48 -16.85 -5.90
N ALA A 115 -19.15 -16.69 -4.76
CA ALA A 115 -19.73 -15.42 -4.33
C ALA A 115 -18.67 -14.30 -4.16
N PHE A 116 -17.39 -14.67 -4.01
CA PHE A 116 -16.27 -13.74 -3.76
C PHE A 116 -15.19 -13.83 -4.84
N GLY A 117 -15.36 -14.70 -5.82
CA GLY A 117 -14.27 -15.13 -6.71
C GLY A 117 -13.88 -14.13 -7.80
N THR A 118 -14.75 -13.16 -8.14
CA THR A 118 -14.45 -12.13 -9.15
C THR A 118 -14.44 -10.74 -8.50
N PRO A 119 -13.75 -9.74 -9.10
CA PRO A 119 -13.70 -8.39 -8.53
C PRO A 119 -15.08 -7.78 -8.26
N SER A 120 -16.00 -7.83 -9.22
CA SER A 120 -17.34 -7.27 -9.06
C SER A 120 -18.12 -7.98 -7.96
N LEU A 121 -18.20 -9.31 -7.99
CA LEU A 121 -18.92 -10.08 -6.96
C LEU A 121 -18.34 -9.84 -5.56
N CYS A 122 -17.01 -9.79 -5.44
CA CYS A 122 -16.36 -9.50 -4.16
C CYS A 122 -16.71 -8.10 -3.64
N VAL A 123 -16.72 -7.10 -4.51
CA VAL A 123 -17.02 -5.72 -4.11
C VAL A 123 -18.52 -5.52 -3.85
N ASP A 124 -19.40 -6.10 -4.66
CA ASP A 124 -20.85 -6.04 -4.43
C ASP A 124 -21.22 -6.69 -3.09
N TRP A 125 -20.63 -7.84 -2.79
CA TRP A 125 -20.80 -8.50 -1.50
C TRP A 125 -20.28 -7.64 -0.34
N LEU A 126 -19.06 -7.06 -0.45
CA LEU A 126 -18.51 -6.17 0.56
C LEU A 126 -19.38 -4.92 0.74
N ALA A 127 -19.89 -4.34 -0.32
CA ALA A 127 -20.76 -3.17 -0.26
C ALA A 127 -22.01 -3.47 0.55
N GLY A 128 -22.61 -4.66 0.36
CA GLY A 128 -23.73 -5.15 1.16
C GLY A 128 -23.37 -5.34 2.64
N GLU A 129 -22.24 -6.00 2.92
CA GLU A 129 -21.75 -6.29 4.26
C GLU A 129 -21.39 -5.04 5.07
N LEU A 130 -20.88 -4.02 4.39
CA LEU A 130 -20.40 -2.80 5.01
C LEU A 130 -21.38 -1.62 4.87
N GLY A 131 -22.53 -1.84 4.25
CA GLY A 131 -23.56 -0.81 4.10
C GLY A 131 -23.14 0.36 3.20
N TRP A 132 -22.29 0.11 2.18
CA TRP A 132 -21.95 1.14 1.21
C TRP A 132 -23.14 1.46 0.31
N GLY A 133 -23.27 2.75 -0.05
CA GLY A 133 -24.27 3.18 -1.02
C GLY A 133 -23.97 2.67 -2.44
N PRO A 134 -24.85 2.96 -3.41
CA PRO A 134 -24.75 2.42 -4.78
C PRO A 134 -23.60 3.03 -5.60
N ASN A 135 -22.96 4.10 -5.14
CA ASN A 135 -21.90 4.80 -5.87
C ASN A 135 -20.52 4.19 -5.56
N VAL A 136 -20.33 2.93 -5.93
CA VAL A 136 -19.09 2.17 -5.72
C VAL A 136 -18.37 1.97 -7.04
N THR A 137 -17.08 2.28 -7.09
CA THR A 137 -16.19 2.06 -8.23
C THR A 137 -15.11 1.06 -7.85
N THR A 138 -15.03 -0.04 -8.59
CA THR A 138 -14.02 -1.10 -8.43
C THR A 138 -12.80 -0.79 -9.28
N LEU A 139 -11.61 -0.79 -8.67
CA LEU A 139 -10.35 -0.43 -9.35
C LEU A 139 -9.27 -1.47 -9.06
N SER A 140 -8.47 -1.79 -10.09
CA SER A 140 -7.27 -2.60 -9.96
C SER A 140 -6.15 -2.05 -10.84
N HIS A 141 -4.99 -1.86 -10.26
CA HIS A 141 -3.77 -1.46 -10.96
C HIS A 141 -2.53 -2.03 -10.24
N ALA A 142 -2.50 -3.34 -10.09
CA ALA A 142 -1.46 -4.06 -9.37
C ALA A 142 -1.12 -3.37 -8.02
N CYS A 143 0.17 -3.22 -7.69
CA CYS A 143 0.61 -2.66 -6.40
C CYS A 143 0.32 -1.15 -6.23
N VAL A 144 -0.09 -0.43 -7.28
CA VAL A 144 -0.46 1.00 -7.21
C VAL A 144 -1.98 1.22 -7.22
N SER A 145 -2.79 0.16 -7.00
CA SER A 145 -4.26 0.25 -6.98
C SER A 145 -4.77 1.32 -6.01
N ALA A 146 -4.26 1.35 -4.79
CA ALA A 146 -4.63 2.35 -3.78
C ALA A 146 -4.30 3.79 -4.22
N HIS A 147 -3.15 4.00 -4.88
CA HIS A 147 -2.77 5.31 -5.42
C HIS A 147 -3.73 5.76 -6.52
N LEU A 148 -4.15 4.83 -7.41
CA LEU A 148 -5.15 5.12 -8.43
C LEU A 148 -6.48 5.52 -7.79
N GLY A 149 -6.93 4.81 -6.76
CA GLY A 149 -8.12 5.15 -6.00
C GLY A 149 -8.05 6.54 -5.37
N LEU A 150 -6.93 6.87 -4.70
CA LEU A 150 -6.69 8.22 -4.15
C LEU A 150 -6.72 9.29 -5.24
N MET A 151 -6.12 9.03 -6.40
CA MET A 151 -6.09 9.98 -7.52
C MET A 151 -7.48 10.24 -8.07
N LEU A 152 -8.28 9.20 -8.31
CA LEU A 152 -9.63 9.35 -8.84
C LEU A 152 -10.56 10.02 -7.83
N ALA A 153 -10.47 9.69 -6.55
CA ALA A 153 -11.20 10.36 -5.49
C ALA A 153 -10.85 11.87 -5.43
N THR A 154 -9.55 12.19 -5.47
CA THR A 154 -9.08 13.58 -5.51
C THR A 154 -9.64 14.33 -6.72
N ARG A 155 -9.60 13.75 -7.91
CA ARG A 155 -10.15 14.34 -9.13
C ARG A 155 -11.65 14.55 -9.06
N ALA A 156 -12.40 13.60 -8.50
CA ALA A 156 -13.85 13.73 -8.30
C ALA A 156 -14.18 14.93 -7.41
N LEU A 157 -13.43 15.10 -6.31
CA LEU A 157 -13.59 16.24 -5.40
C LEU A 157 -13.20 17.56 -6.07
N GLN A 158 -12.08 17.60 -6.78
CA GLN A 158 -11.62 18.80 -7.51
C GLN A 158 -12.58 19.22 -8.63
N ALA A 159 -13.21 18.26 -9.29
CA ALA A 159 -14.24 18.50 -10.29
C ALA A 159 -15.60 18.92 -9.70
N GLY A 160 -15.73 18.92 -8.35
CA GLY A 160 -16.98 19.28 -7.69
C GLY A 160 -18.09 18.21 -7.77
N LEU A 161 -17.72 16.97 -8.17
CA LEU A 161 -18.68 15.86 -8.28
C LEU A 161 -19.15 15.34 -6.90
N ALA A 162 -18.36 15.61 -5.87
CA ALA A 162 -18.70 15.27 -4.48
C ALA A 162 -18.01 16.23 -3.52
N GLY A 163 -18.53 16.34 -2.28
CA GLY A 163 -17.87 17.05 -1.17
C GLY A 163 -16.89 16.19 -0.41
N ARG A 164 -17.14 14.87 -0.36
CA ARG A 164 -16.33 13.84 0.31
C ARG A 164 -16.27 12.59 -0.55
N ALA A 165 -15.20 11.82 -0.40
CA ALA A 165 -15.03 10.52 -1.05
C ALA A 165 -14.34 9.54 -0.09
N LEU A 166 -14.72 8.26 -0.17
CA LEU A 166 -14.05 7.17 0.53
C LEU A 166 -13.19 6.39 -0.47
N VAL A 167 -11.94 6.16 -0.13
CA VAL A 167 -11.10 5.16 -0.79
C VAL A 167 -10.89 4.02 0.19
N PHE A 168 -11.21 2.80 -0.21
CA PHE A 168 -11.02 1.60 0.59
C PHE A 168 -10.19 0.59 -0.19
N SER A 169 -9.15 0.05 0.42
CA SER A 169 -8.24 -0.91 -0.23
C SER A 169 -7.99 -2.11 0.65
N PHE A 170 -7.93 -3.29 0.05
CA PHE A 170 -7.58 -4.51 0.78
C PHE A 170 -6.89 -5.50 -0.15
N ASP A 171 -5.91 -6.19 0.39
CA ASP A 171 -5.32 -7.40 -0.20
C ASP A 171 -4.92 -8.35 0.92
N PHE A 172 -5.38 -9.58 0.82
CA PHE A 172 -5.06 -10.65 1.76
C PHE A 172 -4.39 -11.79 1.02
N ILE A 173 -3.32 -12.29 1.61
CA ILE A 173 -2.48 -13.30 1.00
C ILE A 173 -3.22 -14.63 0.93
N SER A 174 -3.11 -15.29 -0.23
CA SER A 174 -3.71 -16.60 -0.52
C SER A 174 -2.69 -17.51 -1.20
N PRO A 175 -2.94 -18.82 -1.28
CA PRO A 175 -2.07 -19.75 -2.01
C PRO A 175 -1.89 -19.39 -3.49
N PHE A 176 -2.89 -18.78 -4.13
CA PHE A 176 -2.77 -18.27 -5.50
C PHE A 176 -1.71 -17.17 -5.60
N VAL A 177 -1.73 -16.22 -4.66
CA VAL A 177 -0.81 -15.08 -4.65
C VAL A 177 0.61 -15.54 -4.33
N THR A 178 0.79 -16.32 -3.27
CA THR A 178 2.12 -16.82 -2.89
C THR A 178 2.73 -17.69 -3.96
N GLY A 179 1.95 -18.62 -4.54
CA GLY A 179 2.39 -19.47 -5.65
C GLY A 179 2.79 -18.67 -6.89
N GLY A 180 2.03 -17.60 -7.22
CA GLY A 180 2.35 -16.72 -8.34
C GLY A 180 3.68 -15.99 -8.15
N PHE A 181 3.91 -15.35 -7.01
CA PHE A 181 5.17 -14.66 -6.71
C PHE A 181 6.36 -15.62 -6.58
N HIS A 182 6.12 -16.82 -6.04
CA HIS A 182 7.15 -17.86 -5.98
C HIS A 182 7.55 -18.36 -7.37
N ALA A 183 6.59 -18.58 -8.26
CA ALA A 183 6.83 -18.97 -9.64
C ALA A 183 7.66 -17.93 -10.43
N LEU A 184 7.54 -16.63 -10.08
CA LEU A 184 8.34 -15.54 -10.63
C LEU A 184 9.78 -15.49 -10.03
N LYS A 185 10.12 -16.37 -9.08
CA LYS A 185 11.44 -16.47 -8.42
C LYS A 185 11.87 -15.20 -7.67
N ILE A 186 10.95 -14.38 -7.25
CA ILE A 186 11.19 -13.18 -6.44
C ILE A 186 10.78 -13.34 -4.98
N LEU A 187 10.05 -14.41 -4.67
CA LEU A 187 9.67 -14.83 -3.34
C LEU A 187 10.38 -16.15 -3.02
N ASN A 188 11.28 -16.12 -2.07
CA ASN A 188 12.07 -17.28 -1.61
C ASN A 188 12.15 -17.28 -0.07
N ALA A 189 12.91 -18.17 0.55
CA ALA A 189 13.03 -18.28 2.00
C ALA A 189 13.76 -17.12 2.70
N GLU A 190 14.35 -16.19 1.95
CA GLU A 190 15.07 -15.06 2.53
C GLU A 190 14.08 -13.97 2.99
N PHE A 191 14.33 -13.41 4.17
CA PHE A 191 13.60 -12.23 4.59
C PHE A 191 14.01 -11.00 3.78
N PRO A 192 13.04 -10.16 3.36
CA PRO A 192 13.34 -8.94 2.62
C PRO A 192 14.19 -7.98 3.46
N ALA A 193 15.16 -7.35 2.79
CA ALA A 193 15.98 -6.29 3.33
C ALA A 193 15.93 -5.08 2.38
N PRO A 194 14.92 -4.20 2.53
CA PRO A 194 14.71 -3.08 1.62
C PRO A 194 15.94 -2.20 1.46
N TYR A 195 16.36 -1.96 0.22
CA TYR A 195 17.49 -1.11 -0.16
C TYR A 195 18.89 -1.57 0.30
N ALA A 196 19.01 -2.71 1.00
CA ALA A 196 20.32 -3.23 1.37
C ALA A 196 21.09 -3.69 0.12
N ASP A 197 22.38 -3.33 0.04
CA ASP A 197 23.30 -3.80 -1.02
C ASP A 197 23.82 -5.18 -0.63
N ARG A 198 23.16 -6.21 -1.12
CA ARG A 198 23.38 -7.63 -0.81
C ARG A 198 23.49 -8.43 -2.10
N PRO A 199 24.11 -9.62 -2.07
CA PRO A 199 24.24 -10.47 -3.27
C PRO A 199 22.90 -11.06 -3.74
N THR A 200 21.95 -11.26 -2.82
CA THR A 200 20.65 -11.85 -3.10
C THR A 200 19.55 -11.00 -2.46
N GLY A 201 18.34 -11.10 -2.99
CA GLY A 201 17.17 -10.41 -2.47
C GLY A 201 15.90 -11.24 -2.60
N SER A 202 14.95 -10.94 -1.76
CA SER A 202 13.61 -11.52 -1.76
C SER A 202 12.58 -10.47 -1.40
N ILE A 203 11.35 -10.73 -1.78
CA ILE A 203 10.19 -10.01 -1.27
C ILE A 203 9.58 -10.82 -0.11
N GLY A 204 8.92 -10.18 0.81
CA GLY A 204 7.96 -10.79 1.71
C GLY A 204 6.57 -10.32 1.33
N LEU A 205 5.57 -11.15 1.55
CA LEU A 205 4.18 -10.77 1.32
C LEU A 205 3.44 -10.57 2.64
N GLY A 206 2.49 -9.64 2.66
CA GLY A 206 1.73 -9.35 3.87
C GLY A 206 0.27 -9.00 3.61
N ASP A 207 -0.57 -9.35 4.57
CA ASP A 207 -1.96 -8.92 4.62
C ASP A 207 -2.03 -7.42 4.91
N GLY A 208 -2.95 -6.74 4.24
CA GLY A 208 -3.22 -5.35 4.52
C GLY A 208 -4.56 -4.87 3.98
N ALA A 209 -5.18 -4.00 4.77
CA ALA A 209 -6.29 -3.18 4.31
C ALA A 209 -6.13 -1.76 4.85
N GLY A 210 -6.68 -0.79 4.15
CA GLY A 210 -6.63 0.60 4.56
C GLY A 210 -7.76 1.40 3.97
N PHE A 211 -8.02 2.56 4.55
CA PHE A 211 -8.96 3.53 4.01
C PHE A 211 -8.44 4.95 4.11
N ALA A 212 -8.97 5.81 3.27
CA ALA A 212 -8.83 7.26 3.35
C ALA A 212 -10.18 7.92 3.09
N VAL A 213 -10.60 8.83 3.96
CA VAL A 213 -11.70 9.75 3.72
C VAL A 213 -11.12 11.06 3.26
N LEU A 214 -11.43 11.44 2.03
CA LEU A 214 -11.02 12.70 1.43
C LEU A 214 -12.17 13.70 1.45
N SER A 215 -11.85 14.98 1.65
CA SER A 215 -12.81 16.07 1.71
C SER A 215 -12.27 17.32 1.02
N ARG A 216 -13.16 18.19 0.56
CA ARG A 216 -12.79 19.49 -0.01
C ARG A 216 -12.43 20.53 1.07
N ASP A 217 -12.96 20.39 2.25
CA ASP A 217 -12.96 21.43 3.28
C ASP A 217 -12.51 20.96 4.68
N ARG A 218 -12.47 19.65 4.92
CA ARG A 218 -12.14 19.08 6.23
C ARG A 218 -10.88 18.21 6.18
N GLY A 219 -10.04 18.33 7.16
CA GLY A 219 -8.88 17.47 7.36
C GLY A 219 -7.65 18.22 7.85
N GLU A 220 -6.86 17.52 8.62
CA GLU A 220 -5.59 18.01 9.17
C GLU A 220 -4.47 18.02 8.12
N PHE A 221 -4.58 17.13 7.11
CA PHE A 221 -3.57 16.96 6.07
C PHE A 221 -4.15 17.29 4.69
N SER A 222 -3.26 17.57 3.75
CA SER A 222 -3.57 17.75 2.34
C SER A 222 -2.81 16.75 1.48
N ILE A 223 -3.48 16.19 0.49
CA ILE A 223 -2.82 15.52 -0.64
C ILE A 223 -2.39 16.63 -1.61
N ALA A 224 -1.17 17.14 -1.42
CA ALA A 224 -0.68 18.33 -2.12
C ALA A 224 -0.35 18.06 -3.59
N ALA A 225 0.08 16.84 -3.91
CA ALA A 225 0.34 16.38 -5.27
C ALA A 225 0.14 14.88 -5.39
N GLN A 226 -0.16 14.44 -6.61
CA GLN A 226 -0.24 13.02 -6.97
C GLN A 226 0.29 12.82 -8.38
N SER A 227 0.91 11.67 -8.61
CA SER A 227 1.38 11.25 -9.93
C SER A 227 1.16 9.76 -10.11
N LEU A 228 0.84 9.37 -11.33
CA LEU A 228 0.82 7.98 -11.79
C LEU A 228 1.36 7.97 -13.22
N HIS A 229 2.39 7.17 -13.44
CA HIS A 229 3.06 7.02 -14.74
C HIS A 229 3.21 5.55 -15.08
N ASN A 230 2.90 5.18 -16.32
CA ASN A 230 3.11 3.84 -16.85
C ASN A 230 4.22 3.87 -17.90
N GLU A 231 5.31 3.14 -17.66
CA GLU A 231 6.43 3.05 -18.61
C GLU A 231 6.08 2.31 -19.89
N MET A 232 5.16 1.34 -19.82
CA MET A 232 4.79 0.46 -20.94
C MET A 232 6.00 -0.27 -21.56
N HIS A 233 7.00 -0.60 -20.73
CA HIS A 233 8.27 -1.18 -21.16
C HIS A 233 8.26 -2.71 -21.11
N HIS A 234 7.99 -3.28 -19.94
CA HIS A 234 7.98 -4.72 -19.68
C HIS A 234 6.97 -5.04 -18.58
N PHE A 235 6.44 -6.29 -18.56
CA PHE A 235 5.38 -6.64 -17.59
C PHE A 235 5.90 -6.86 -16.15
N THR A 236 7.21 -7.06 -15.92
CA THR A 236 7.77 -7.22 -14.57
C THR A 236 9.02 -6.37 -14.30
N ALA A 237 9.72 -5.89 -15.32
CA ALA A 237 10.95 -5.12 -15.19
C ALA A 237 10.73 -3.63 -15.45
N ASN A 238 11.45 -2.79 -14.71
CA ASN A 238 11.52 -1.36 -14.96
C ASN A 238 12.56 -1.05 -16.04
N ARG A 239 12.47 0.11 -16.66
CA ARG A 239 13.52 0.63 -17.54
C ARG A 239 14.83 0.82 -16.76
N ALA A 240 15.92 0.34 -17.30
CA ALA A 240 17.23 0.43 -16.65
C ALA A 240 17.74 1.89 -16.47
N ASP A 241 17.22 2.83 -17.27
CA ASP A 241 17.53 4.26 -17.17
C ASP A 241 16.76 4.99 -16.06
N GLY A 242 15.80 4.33 -15.39
CA GLY A 242 14.98 4.92 -14.34
C GLY A 242 14.02 6.02 -14.78
N ALA A 243 13.78 6.15 -16.10
CA ALA A 243 12.96 7.24 -16.65
C ALA A 243 11.52 7.27 -16.08
N GLY A 244 10.91 6.09 -15.83
CA GLY A 244 9.57 6.02 -15.24
C GLY A 244 9.51 6.57 -13.83
N PHE A 245 10.51 6.28 -13.01
CA PHE A 245 10.63 6.87 -11.68
C PHE A 245 10.76 8.39 -11.76
N ALA A 246 11.65 8.90 -12.62
CA ALA A 246 11.84 10.34 -12.80
C ALA A 246 10.55 11.04 -13.27
N ALA A 247 9.84 10.47 -14.23
CA ALA A 247 8.57 10.99 -14.71
C ALA A 247 7.50 11.05 -13.61
N CYS A 248 7.45 10.01 -12.77
CA CYS A 248 6.52 9.96 -11.63
C CYS A 248 6.89 10.98 -10.53
N LEU A 249 8.18 11.15 -10.22
CA LEU A 249 8.65 12.00 -9.14
C LEU A 249 8.70 13.50 -9.50
N GLY A 250 8.77 13.87 -10.77
CA GLY A 250 8.84 15.27 -11.21
C GLY A 250 7.72 16.17 -10.63
N PRO A 251 6.43 15.79 -10.72
CA PRO A 251 5.36 16.54 -10.09
C PRO A 251 5.51 16.67 -8.56
N MET A 252 6.08 15.66 -7.90
CA MET A 252 6.34 15.68 -6.45
C MET A 252 7.44 16.68 -6.11
N GLN A 253 8.53 16.73 -6.90
CA GLN A 253 9.61 17.72 -6.73
C GLN A 253 9.07 19.15 -6.86
N THR A 254 8.25 19.39 -7.87
CA THR A 254 7.64 20.72 -8.09
C THR A 254 6.76 21.12 -6.90
N ALA A 255 5.92 20.21 -6.40
CA ALA A 255 5.01 20.50 -5.28
C ALA A 255 5.74 20.60 -3.93
N ALA A 256 6.86 19.93 -3.78
CA ALA A 256 7.68 19.94 -2.57
C ALA A 256 8.75 21.04 -2.57
N ALA A 257 8.80 21.89 -3.60
CA ALA A 257 9.80 22.97 -3.69
C ALA A 257 9.76 23.87 -2.44
N GLY A 258 10.93 24.06 -1.80
CA GLY A 258 11.07 24.84 -0.57
C GLY A 258 10.58 24.14 0.71
N ARG A 259 10.14 22.88 0.63
CA ARG A 259 9.69 22.09 1.77
C ARG A 259 10.73 21.04 2.15
N ARG A 260 10.84 20.76 3.42
CA ARG A 260 11.60 19.63 3.93
C ARG A 260 10.69 18.41 3.99
N VAL A 261 10.98 17.42 3.17
CA VAL A 261 10.21 16.18 3.13
C VAL A 261 11.07 15.00 3.52
N TRP A 262 10.42 13.93 4.00
CA TRP A 262 11.00 12.61 4.06
C TRP A 262 10.32 11.69 3.05
N LEU A 263 10.92 10.52 2.79
CA LEU A 263 10.51 9.65 1.70
C LEU A 263 10.09 8.29 2.24
N LYS A 264 8.94 7.84 1.84
CA LYS A 264 8.47 6.48 2.02
C LYS A 264 8.45 5.81 0.63
N GLY A 265 9.46 5.02 0.34
CA GLY A 265 9.59 4.34 -0.95
C GLY A 265 8.95 2.96 -0.98
N HIS A 266 8.87 2.35 -2.18
CA HIS A 266 8.29 1.02 -2.37
C HIS A 266 9.09 -0.07 -1.67
N GLY A 267 10.42 -0.11 -1.91
CA GLY A 267 11.42 -0.91 -1.19
C GLY A 267 10.96 -2.31 -0.79
N THR A 268 10.78 -3.22 -1.76
CA THR A 268 10.29 -4.58 -1.51
C THR A 268 11.37 -5.54 -1.00
N GLY A 269 12.66 -5.21 -1.21
CA GLY A 269 13.80 -6.08 -0.93
C GLY A 269 14.38 -6.76 -2.17
N THR A 270 13.80 -6.57 -3.36
CA THR A 270 14.43 -6.98 -4.64
C THR A 270 15.55 -6.02 -5.01
N LEU A 271 16.64 -6.54 -5.57
CA LEU A 271 17.87 -5.78 -5.75
C LEU A 271 17.75 -4.71 -6.85
N GLU A 272 17.35 -5.12 -8.06
CA GLU A 272 17.31 -4.23 -9.22
C GLU A 272 16.32 -3.07 -9.00
N ALA A 273 15.07 -3.39 -8.63
CA ALA A 273 14.06 -2.38 -8.39
C ALA A 273 14.45 -1.47 -7.20
N GLY A 274 15.02 -2.04 -6.13
CA GLY A 274 15.48 -1.26 -4.98
C GLY A 274 16.61 -0.29 -5.33
N ARG A 275 17.55 -0.70 -6.19
CA ARG A 275 18.66 0.16 -6.67
C ARG A 275 18.12 1.31 -7.52
N LEU A 276 17.29 1.01 -8.52
CA LEU A 276 16.72 2.03 -9.41
C LEU A 276 15.86 3.03 -8.64
N GLU A 277 14.98 2.54 -7.81
CA GLU A 277 14.08 3.38 -6.99
C GLU A 277 14.86 4.29 -6.04
N SER A 278 15.78 3.72 -5.25
CA SER A 278 16.54 4.51 -4.27
C SER A 278 17.43 5.56 -4.94
N ALA A 279 18.02 5.27 -6.09
CA ALA A 279 18.76 6.23 -6.88
C ALA A 279 17.89 7.37 -7.41
N ALA A 280 16.69 7.04 -7.93
CA ALA A 280 15.74 8.03 -8.42
C ALA A 280 15.23 8.95 -7.28
N LEU A 281 14.87 8.36 -6.13
CA LEU A 281 14.44 9.12 -4.96
C LEU A 281 15.56 10.01 -4.39
N ALA A 282 16.80 9.49 -4.32
CA ALA A 282 17.95 10.27 -3.88
C ALA A 282 18.27 11.44 -4.82
N THR A 283 18.11 11.23 -6.12
CA THR A 283 18.28 12.29 -7.12
C THR A 283 17.17 13.34 -7.04
N ALA A 284 15.92 12.88 -6.88
CA ALA A 284 14.76 13.77 -6.81
C ALA A 284 14.72 14.61 -5.51
N PHE A 285 15.15 14.04 -4.38
CA PHE A 285 15.10 14.65 -3.06
C PHE A 285 16.42 14.45 -2.30
N PRO A 286 17.48 15.17 -2.69
CA PRO A 286 18.80 15.01 -2.06
C PRO A 286 18.76 15.26 -0.56
N GLY A 287 19.33 14.32 0.22
CA GLY A 287 19.44 14.42 1.68
C GLY A 287 18.16 14.08 2.45
N ALA A 288 17.03 13.82 1.78
CA ALA A 288 15.79 13.45 2.46
C ALA A 288 15.88 12.00 3.00
N PRO A 289 15.53 11.73 4.28
CA PRO A 289 15.51 10.38 4.81
C PRO A 289 14.55 9.48 4.02
N LEU A 290 15.02 8.29 3.60
CA LEU A 290 14.27 7.29 2.85
C LEU A 290 14.00 6.06 3.72
N VAL A 291 12.74 5.62 3.78
CA VAL A 291 12.36 4.39 4.49
C VAL A 291 11.48 3.48 3.65
N SER A 292 11.50 2.19 3.99
CA SER A 292 10.48 1.20 3.60
C SER A 292 10.15 0.31 4.79
N TRP A 293 8.87 -0.03 4.95
CA TRP A 293 8.39 -0.87 6.04
C TRP A 293 8.09 -2.31 5.60
N LYS A 294 8.34 -2.62 4.32
CA LYS A 294 8.06 -3.97 3.77
C LYS A 294 8.99 -5.06 4.31
N GLY A 295 10.12 -4.70 4.89
CA GLY A 295 10.97 -5.64 5.65
C GLY A 295 10.35 -6.12 6.96
N SER A 296 9.33 -5.43 7.46
CA SER A 296 8.54 -5.82 8.63
C SER A 296 7.18 -6.41 8.22
N LEU A 297 6.40 -5.62 7.48
CA LEU A 297 4.99 -5.91 7.16
C LEU A 297 4.80 -6.86 5.99
N GLY A 298 5.87 -7.09 5.19
CA GLY A 298 5.71 -7.65 3.85
C GLY A 298 5.09 -6.64 2.88
N HIS A 299 4.97 -7.05 1.63
CA HIS A 299 4.28 -6.27 0.61
C HIS A 299 2.78 -6.53 0.67
N THR A 300 2.00 -5.53 1.04
CA THR A 300 0.54 -5.60 1.12
C THR A 300 -0.16 -5.32 -0.22
N LEU A 301 0.55 -5.58 -1.31
CA LEU A 301 0.06 -5.57 -2.69
C LEU A 301 -0.66 -4.27 -3.07
N GLY A 302 -1.85 -4.35 -3.66
CA GLY A 302 -2.61 -3.17 -4.09
C GLY A 302 -3.08 -2.26 -2.94
N SER A 303 -3.12 -2.77 -1.71
CA SER A 303 -3.49 -1.98 -0.53
C SER A 303 -2.34 -1.13 0.04
N CYS A 304 -1.09 -1.36 -0.40
CA CYS A 304 0.08 -0.76 0.23
C CYS A 304 0.02 0.77 0.29
N GLY A 305 -0.52 1.44 -0.72
CA GLY A 305 -0.62 2.91 -0.72
C GLY A 305 -1.48 3.48 0.40
N LEU A 306 -2.60 2.83 0.77
CA LEU A 306 -3.43 3.29 1.90
C LEU A 306 -2.87 2.86 3.26
N VAL A 307 -2.29 1.68 3.36
CA VAL A 307 -1.55 1.25 4.56
C VAL A 307 -0.43 2.24 4.86
N GLU A 308 0.37 2.58 3.86
CA GLU A 308 1.49 3.50 3.95
C GLU A 308 1.05 4.95 4.23
N LEU A 309 -0.09 5.39 3.66
CA LEU A 309 -0.71 6.67 3.97
C LEU A 309 -1.10 6.77 5.46
N ALA A 310 -1.79 5.76 6.00
CA ALA A 310 -2.21 5.74 7.39
C ALA A 310 -1.00 5.75 8.36
N LEU A 311 0.06 5.03 8.02
CA LEU A 311 1.29 5.01 8.80
C LEU A 311 2.10 6.33 8.67
N ALA A 312 2.05 6.97 7.51
CA ALA A 312 2.65 8.30 7.31
C ALA A 312 1.95 9.35 8.20
N VAL A 313 0.60 9.33 8.22
CA VAL A 313 -0.19 10.16 9.15
C VAL A 313 0.20 9.90 10.61
N SER A 314 0.29 8.63 11.00
CA SER A 314 0.71 8.25 12.36
C SER A 314 2.12 8.76 12.69
N SER A 315 3.04 8.69 11.72
CA SER A 315 4.42 9.16 11.88
C SER A 315 4.51 10.68 12.04
N ILE A 316 3.73 11.44 11.25
CA ILE A 316 3.71 12.90 11.35
C ILE A 316 3.10 13.32 12.70
N ARG A 317 1.96 12.74 13.09
CA ARG A 317 1.31 13.05 14.39
C ARG A 317 2.18 12.70 15.58
N ALA A 318 2.95 11.60 15.51
CA ALA A 318 3.90 11.22 16.57
C ALA A 318 5.20 12.04 16.55
N GLY A 319 5.43 12.86 15.54
CA GLY A 319 6.70 13.59 15.34
C GLY A 319 7.89 12.65 15.08
N ARG A 320 7.63 11.38 14.73
CA ARG A 320 8.66 10.35 14.56
C ARG A 320 8.24 9.29 13.54
N ALA A 321 9.10 9.05 12.55
CA ALA A 321 8.92 7.98 11.58
C ALA A 321 9.77 6.75 11.93
N PRO A 322 9.24 5.52 11.75
CA PRO A 322 10.04 4.30 11.87
C PRO A 322 11.11 4.25 10.77
N GLY A 323 12.25 3.64 11.09
CA GLY A 323 13.30 3.33 10.12
C GLY A 323 12.92 2.18 9.19
N THR A 324 13.87 1.77 8.36
CA THR A 324 13.71 0.67 7.41
C THR A 324 13.94 -0.67 8.11
N VAL A 325 12.88 -1.22 8.68
CA VAL A 325 12.94 -2.47 9.44
C VAL A 325 13.38 -3.63 8.53
N GLY A 326 14.26 -4.45 9.06
CA GLY A 326 14.77 -5.64 8.37
C GLY A 326 15.92 -5.37 7.41
N SER A 327 16.28 -4.12 7.18
CA SER A 327 17.44 -3.76 6.38
C SER A 327 18.72 -3.64 7.21
N VAL A 328 19.85 -3.71 6.52
CA VAL A 328 21.19 -3.61 7.09
C VAL A 328 22.10 -2.82 6.15
N SER A 329 23.12 -2.17 6.72
CA SER A 329 24.18 -1.51 5.93
C SER A 329 25.13 -2.55 5.31
N PRO A 330 25.72 -2.29 4.10
CA PRO A 330 25.50 -1.09 3.29
C PRO A 330 24.16 -1.08 2.57
N CYS A 331 23.63 0.11 2.29
CA CYS A 331 22.48 0.32 1.44
C CYS A 331 22.88 0.99 0.13
N PHE A 332 22.03 0.89 -0.90
CA PHE A 332 22.28 1.50 -2.23
C PHE A 332 22.44 3.02 -2.18
N THR A 333 21.90 3.68 -1.18
CA THR A 333 22.10 5.11 -0.90
C THR A 333 22.21 5.36 0.60
N SER A 334 23.04 6.34 0.96
CA SER A 334 23.19 6.79 2.36
C SER A 334 21.94 7.47 2.94
N GLN A 335 20.94 7.79 2.11
CA GLN A 335 19.67 8.38 2.56
C GLN A 335 18.75 7.37 3.23
N VAL A 336 18.99 6.06 3.11
CA VAL A 336 18.18 5.03 3.77
C VAL A 336 18.36 5.14 5.28
N ALA A 337 17.30 5.55 5.96
CA ALA A 337 17.26 5.60 7.41
C ALA A 337 16.96 4.19 7.96
N LEU A 338 17.92 3.57 8.60
CA LEU A 338 17.77 2.26 9.25
C LEU A 338 17.07 2.38 10.61
N GLU A 339 17.31 3.49 11.29
CA GLU A 339 16.75 3.81 12.60
C GLU A 339 15.58 4.80 12.49
N ALA A 340 14.72 4.80 13.50
CA ALA A 340 13.64 5.76 13.59
C ALA A 340 14.19 7.19 13.77
N PHE A 341 13.59 8.17 13.10
CA PHE A 341 14.03 9.57 13.09
C PHE A 341 12.88 10.54 13.36
N SER A 342 13.23 11.76 13.76
CA SER A 342 12.25 12.82 14.01
C SER A 342 11.69 13.39 12.71
N THR A 343 10.37 13.54 12.63
CA THR A 343 9.66 14.21 11.53
C THR A 343 9.27 15.65 11.88
N ALA A 344 9.57 16.13 13.10
CA ALA A 344 9.14 17.44 13.58
C ALA A 344 9.66 18.63 12.74
N ALA A 345 10.77 18.42 12.02
CA ALA A 345 11.33 19.44 11.11
C ALA A 345 10.86 19.26 9.67
N CYS A 346 10.01 18.27 9.37
CA CYS A 346 9.52 17.99 8.02
C CYS A 346 8.16 18.63 7.78
N ASP A 347 7.97 19.18 6.60
CA ASP A 347 6.72 19.79 6.15
C ASP A 347 5.77 18.76 5.52
N GLY A 348 6.27 17.55 5.25
CA GLY A 348 5.48 16.49 4.65
C GLY A 348 6.28 15.22 4.31
N VAL A 349 5.62 14.31 3.64
CA VAL A 349 6.17 13.04 3.17
C VAL A 349 5.79 12.77 1.71
N VAL A 350 6.74 12.30 0.92
CA VAL A 350 6.51 11.72 -0.39
C VAL A 350 6.42 10.21 -0.23
N CYS A 351 5.26 9.64 -0.53
CA CYS A 351 5.05 8.20 -0.59
C CYS A 351 5.09 7.75 -2.05
N ALA A 352 5.98 6.84 -2.38
CA ALA A 352 6.15 6.30 -3.73
C ALA A 352 5.94 4.81 -3.75
N SER A 353 5.34 4.31 -4.82
CA SER A 353 5.11 2.88 -5.06
C SER A 353 5.34 2.53 -6.51
N ASN A 354 5.76 1.28 -6.73
CA ASN A 354 5.98 0.71 -8.06
C ASN A 354 5.14 -0.55 -8.21
N ALA A 355 4.78 -0.88 -9.44
CA ALA A 355 4.02 -2.08 -9.74
C ALA A 355 4.54 -2.80 -10.97
N PHE A 356 4.24 -4.08 -11.06
CA PHE A 356 4.37 -4.82 -12.31
C PHE A 356 3.59 -4.12 -13.43
N GLY A 357 4.08 -4.24 -14.66
CA GLY A 357 3.58 -3.47 -15.79
C GLY A 357 4.28 -2.12 -15.98
N GLY A 358 5.30 -1.80 -15.14
CA GLY A 358 6.02 -0.54 -15.20
C GLY A 358 5.20 0.65 -14.72
N ALA A 359 4.29 0.43 -13.79
CA ALA A 359 3.52 1.52 -13.20
C ALA A 359 4.25 2.09 -11.97
N HIS A 360 4.36 3.41 -11.93
CA HIS A 360 4.92 4.19 -10.84
C HIS A 360 3.87 5.16 -10.32
N ALA A 361 3.71 5.25 -9.02
CA ALA A 361 2.78 6.19 -8.41
C ALA A 361 3.40 6.87 -7.20
N ALA A 362 3.04 8.13 -6.98
CA ALA A 362 3.47 8.86 -5.79
C ALA A 362 2.39 9.86 -5.37
N PHE A 363 2.39 10.18 -4.08
CA PHE A 363 1.67 11.32 -3.53
C PHE A 363 2.52 12.09 -2.52
N LEU A 364 2.27 13.38 -2.41
CA LEU A 364 2.82 14.25 -1.39
C LEU A 364 1.75 14.56 -0.35
N LEU A 365 1.96 14.14 0.89
CA LEU A 365 1.13 14.47 2.04
C LEU A 365 1.81 15.59 2.84
N THR A 366 1.06 16.65 3.13
CA THR A 366 1.51 17.80 3.94
C THR A 366 0.47 18.15 4.99
N HIS A 367 0.84 18.95 5.98
CA HIS A 367 -0.18 19.64 6.80
C HIS A 367 -1.07 20.52 5.90
N ALA A 368 -2.35 20.65 6.29
CA ALA A 368 -3.38 21.36 5.52
C ALA A 368 -3.29 22.88 5.67
#